data_3bf9d2cb242526f54401c6ad9d721a07
#
_entry.id   3bf9d2cb242526f54401c6ad9d721a07
#
_cell.length_a   1.000
_cell.length_b   1.000
_cell.length_c   1.000
_cell.angle_alpha   90.00
_cell.angle_beta   90.00
_cell.angle_gamma   90.00
#
_symmetry.space_group_name_H-M   'P 1'
#
loop_
_entity.id
_entity.type
_entity.pdbx_description
1 polymer ?
#
loop_
_entity_poly.entity_id
_entity_poly.type
_entity_poly.pdbx_seq_one_letter_code
_entity_poly.pdbx_strand_id
1 'polypeptide(L)'
;MVSGHYAAQVEAALASSSITLVRNPSPDDGQASSVRLGLQALSTNLDAVIVALADQPMIEASDIAALISAFRLRGDKAMVVPRVQSVGGKWVPGNPVILSSDLRQQWQAAADDGMCRSWRQQHPEQITWLDSENRHYTMDLDTPEDVQRFQIDTGHALVWPSDS
;
A
#
# COMPACT_ATOMS: atom_id res chain seq x y z
N MET A 1 -1.02 11.01 2.86
CA MET A 1 0.19 10.17 2.89
C MET A 1 0.79 10.20 4.29
N VAL A 2 1.33 9.08 4.79
CA VAL A 2 2.03 9.05 6.08
C VAL A 2 3.53 9.02 5.81
N SER A 3 4.29 9.92 6.44
CA SER A 3 5.75 9.98 6.43
C SER A 3 6.31 9.44 7.76
N GLY A 4 7.48 8.84 7.73
CA GLY A 4 8.15 8.28 8.91
C GLY A 4 9.62 8.66 8.91
N HIS A 5 10.49 7.69 8.65
CA HIS A 5 11.89 7.96 8.39
C HIS A 5 12.04 8.96 7.24
N TYR A 6 13.01 9.87 7.34
CA TYR A 6 13.24 10.92 6.34
C TYR A 6 12.02 11.83 6.08
N ALA A 7 11.14 12.01 7.09
CA ALA A 7 9.91 12.78 6.95
C ALA A 7 10.15 14.20 6.38
N ALA A 8 11.21 14.90 6.81
CA ALA A 8 11.50 16.24 6.33
C ALA A 8 11.77 16.28 4.81
N GLN A 9 12.53 15.32 4.27
CA GLN A 9 12.85 15.25 2.85
C GLN A 9 11.59 14.88 2.03
N VAL A 10 10.80 13.91 2.52
CA VAL A 10 9.55 13.49 1.87
C VAL A 10 8.54 14.64 1.83
N GLU A 11 8.36 15.36 2.95
CA GLU A 11 7.45 16.47 3.06
C GLU A 11 7.89 17.66 2.17
N ALA A 12 9.20 17.93 2.10
CA ALA A 12 9.76 18.94 1.20
C ALA A 12 9.50 18.60 -0.29
N ALA A 13 9.72 17.33 -0.67
CA ALA A 13 9.48 16.88 -2.04
C ALA A 13 7.99 16.96 -2.43
N LEU A 14 7.08 16.88 -1.48
CA LEU A 14 5.64 16.91 -1.68
C LEU A 14 4.98 18.26 -1.37
N ALA A 15 5.76 19.29 -1.07
CA ALA A 15 5.25 20.60 -0.64
C ALA A 15 4.31 21.27 -1.66
N SER A 16 4.48 20.97 -2.96
CA SER A 16 3.61 21.47 -4.04
C SER A 16 2.39 20.58 -4.32
N SER A 17 2.26 19.45 -3.64
CA SER A 17 1.20 18.48 -3.88
C SER A 17 -0.03 18.79 -3.02
N SER A 18 -1.24 18.65 -3.58
CA SER A 18 -2.49 18.83 -2.84
C SER A 18 -2.89 17.57 -2.04
N ILE A 19 -1.96 17.07 -1.22
CA ILE A 19 -2.19 15.88 -0.41
C ILE A 19 -2.12 16.20 1.09
N THR A 20 -2.87 15.45 1.89
CA THR A 20 -2.73 15.51 3.35
C THR A 20 -1.52 14.70 3.79
N LEU A 21 -0.60 15.35 4.50
CA LEU A 21 0.58 14.72 5.10
C LEU A 21 0.34 14.48 6.58
N VAL A 22 0.70 13.28 7.05
CA VAL A 22 0.66 12.88 8.45
C VAL A 22 2.03 12.33 8.82
N ARG A 23 2.67 12.91 9.84
CA ARG A 23 3.97 12.43 10.32
C ARG A 23 3.76 11.33 11.37
N ASN A 24 4.40 10.17 11.16
CA ASN A 24 4.50 9.14 12.19
C ASN A 24 5.64 9.51 13.15
N PRO A 25 5.34 9.74 14.45
CA PRO A 25 6.36 10.09 15.44
C PRO A 25 7.21 8.88 15.86
N SER A 26 6.75 7.65 15.60
CA SER A 26 7.41 6.41 16.00
C SER A 26 7.47 5.43 14.81
N PRO A 27 8.23 5.75 13.74
CA PRO A 27 8.28 4.90 12.55
C PRO A 27 8.92 3.53 12.82
N ASP A 28 9.73 3.40 13.88
CA ASP A 28 10.34 2.14 14.32
C ASP A 28 9.32 1.12 14.85
N ASP A 29 8.10 1.57 15.19
CA ASP A 29 7.00 0.68 15.58
C ASP A 29 6.43 -0.11 14.38
N GLY A 30 7.05 -0.01 13.22
CA GLY A 30 6.74 -0.76 12.02
C GLY A 30 5.64 -0.16 11.14
N GLN A 31 5.39 -0.80 10.00
CA GLN A 31 4.45 -0.34 8.98
C GLN A 31 3.01 -0.18 9.52
N ALA A 32 2.59 -1.05 10.46
CA ALA A 32 1.26 -1.02 11.03
C ALA A 32 0.94 0.30 11.75
N SER A 33 1.93 0.90 12.43
CA SER A 33 1.78 2.20 13.08
C SER A 33 1.45 3.31 12.07
N SER A 34 2.12 3.32 10.93
CA SER A 34 1.87 4.26 9.84
C SER A 34 0.51 4.06 9.18
N VAL A 35 0.10 2.80 8.95
CA VAL A 35 -1.24 2.49 8.42
C VAL A 35 -2.32 3.01 9.38
N ARG A 36 -2.19 2.77 10.67
CA ARG A 36 -3.13 3.22 11.70
C ARG A 36 -3.29 4.75 11.68
N LEU A 37 -2.17 5.48 11.69
CA LEU A 37 -2.18 6.94 11.63
C LEU A 37 -2.85 7.45 10.36
N GLY A 38 -2.54 6.84 9.22
CA GLY A 38 -3.19 7.17 7.95
C GLY A 38 -4.70 6.96 8.01
N LEU A 39 -5.16 5.83 8.54
CA LEU A 39 -6.59 5.54 8.69
C LEU A 39 -7.30 6.53 9.64
N GLN A 40 -6.63 6.93 10.73
CA GLN A 40 -7.18 7.92 11.68
C GLN A 40 -7.32 9.31 11.07
N ALA A 41 -6.45 9.68 10.15
CA ALA A 41 -6.48 10.98 9.48
C ALA A 41 -7.57 11.09 8.39
N LEU A 42 -8.19 9.98 7.99
CA LEU A 42 -9.25 9.97 6.97
C LEU A 42 -10.61 10.34 7.58
N SER A 43 -11.47 10.91 6.73
CA SER A 43 -12.87 11.20 7.12
C SER A 43 -13.61 9.90 7.50
N THR A 44 -14.66 10.02 8.30
CA THR A 44 -15.44 8.86 8.78
C THR A 44 -16.34 8.25 7.71
N ASN A 45 -16.80 9.04 6.76
CA ASN A 45 -17.77 8.64 5.73
C ASN A 45 -17.08 8.16 4.45
N LEU A 46 -16.44 7.01 4.52
CA LEU A 46 -15.82 6.37 3.38
C LEU A 46 -16.33 4.94 3.23
N ASP A 47 -16.69 4.55 2.02
CA ASP A 47 -17.14 3.18 1.71
C ASP A 47 -15.98 2.18 1.76
N ALA A 48 -14.78 2.64 1.43
CA ALA A 48 -13.57 1.85 1.39
C ALA A 48 -12.31 2.72 1.52
N VAL A 49 -11.19 2.08 1.82
CA VAL A 49 -9.86 2.72 1.83
C VAL A 49 -8.87 1.87 1.04
N ILE A 50 -8.11 2.51 0.16
CA ILE A 50 -6.96 1.91 -0.50
C ILE A 50 -5.70 2.21 0.32
N VAL A 51 -4.97 1.17 0.69
CA VAL A 51 -3.65 1.28 1.31
C VAL A 51 -2.61 0.96 0.26
N ALA A 52 -1.85 1.97 -0.17
CA ALA A 52 -0.78 1.87 -1.15
C ALA A 52 0.58 2.12 -0.47
N LEU A 53 1.62 1.52 -1.02
CA LEU A 53 3.00 1.69 -0.59
C LEU A 53 3.72 2.69 -1.51
N ALA A 54 4.60 3.52 -0.93
CA ALA A 54 5.30 4.57 -1.69
C ALA A 54 6.49 4.04 -2.51
N ASP A 55 6.95 2.84 -2.19
CA ASP A 55 8.05 2.14 -2.85
C ASP A 55 7.61 1.31 -4.08
N GLN A 56 6.36 1.44 -4.52
CA GLN A 56 5.80 0.77 -5.70
C GLN A 56 5.52 1.75 -6.85
N PRO A 57 6.54 2.25 -7.55
CA PRO A 57 6.38 3.30 -8.55
C PRO A 57 5.66 2.86 -9.83
N MET A 58 5.49 1.54 -10.04
CA MET A 58 4.85 0.99 -11.23
C MET A 58 3.33 0.91 -11.14
N ILE A 59 2.74 1.19 -9.97
CA ILE A 59 1.28 1.18 -9.83
C ILE A 59 0.65 2.29 -10.66
N GLU A 60 -0.23 1.92 -11.57
CA GLU A 60 -0.93 2.80 -12.50
C GLU A 60 -2.43 2.94 -12.15
N ALA A 61 -3.08 3.90 -12.79
CA ALA A 61 -4.52 4.12 -12.63
C ALA A 61 -5.35 2.89 -13.04
N SER A 62 -4.91 2.13 -14.03
CA SER A 62 -5.51 0.87 -14.47
C SER A 62 -5.50 -0.20 -13.38
N ASP A 63 -4.40 -0.29 -12.59
CA ASP A 63 -4.24 -1.23 -11.50
C ASP A 63 -5.22 -0.91 -10.37
N ILE A 64 -5.34 0.37 -10.05
CA ILE A 64 -6.31 0.86 -9.06
C ILE A 64 -7.76 0.60 -9.52
N ALA A 65 -8.05 0.81 -10.81
CA ALA A 65 -9.38 0.54 -11.36
C ALA A 65 -9.74 -0.95 -11.29
N ALA A 66 -8.79 -1.85 -11.55
CA ALA A 66 -8.97 -3.29 -11.42
C ALA A 66 -9.27 -3.68 -9.96
N LEU A 67 -8.53 -3.14 -9.00
CA LEU A 67 -8.77 -3.34 -7.57
C LEU A 67 -10.15 -2.84 -7.13
N ILE A 68 -10.56 -1.65 -7.56
CA ILE A 68 -11.90 -1.10 -7.26
C ILE A 68 -13.00 -1.99 -7.84
N SER A 69 -12.79 -2.51 -9.05
CA SER A 69 -13.75 -3.41 -9.70
C SER A 69 -13.88 -4.72 -8.92
N ALA A 70 -12.76 -5.32 -8.51
CA ALA A 70 -12.76 -6.51 -7.66
C ALA A 70 -13.44 -6.23 -6.29
N PHE A 71 -13.21 -5.04 -5.72
CA PHE A 71 -13.83 -4.66 -4.46
C PHE A 71 -15.36 -4.55 -4.57
N ARG A 72 -15.88 -4.05 -5.68
CA ARG A 72 -17.34 -3.99 -5.93
C ARG A 72 -17.98 -5.37 -6.03
N LEU A 73 -17.21 -6.38 -6.45
CA LEU A 73 -17.66 -7.75 -6.64
C LEU A 73 -17.33 -8.68 -5.45
N ARG A 74 -16.72 -8.16 -4.38
CA ARG A 74 -16.21 -8.94 -3.25
C ARG A 74 -17.28 -9.64 -2.40
N GLY A 75 -18.57 -9.31 -2.57
CA GLY A 75 -19.64 -9.74 -1.67
C GLY A 75 -19.48 -9.10 -0.29
N ASP A 76 -19.51 -9.91 0.74
CA ASP A 76 -19.37 -9.54 2.16
C ASP A 76 -17.93 -9.57 2.68
N LYS A 77 -16.94 -9.81 1.81
CA LYS A 77 -15.52 -9.86 2.23
C LYS A 77 -15.03 -8.49 2.66
N ALA A 78 -14.12 -8.49 3.63
CA ALA A 78 -13.62 -7.26 4.25
C ALA A 78 -12.46 -6.62 3.49
N MET A 79 -11.70 -7.42 2.70
CA MET A 79 -10.48 -6.96 2.04
C MET A 79 -10.38 -7.51 0.62
N VAL A 80 -9.81 -6.71 -0.29
CA VAL A 80 -9.32 -7.18 -1.59
C VAL A 80 -7.81 -7.05 -1.61
N VAL A 81 -7.14 -8.12 -2.02
CA VAL A 81 -5.68 -8.21 -2.12
C VAL A 81 -5.31 -8.72 -3.50
N PRO A 82 -4.49 -7.99 -4.27
CA PRO A 82 -3.94 -8.53 -5.52
C PRO A 82 -2.92 -9.62 -5.19
N ARG A 83 -2.78 -10.59 -6.09
CA ARG A 83 -1.70 -11.57 -6.01
C ARG A 83 -1.22 -11.96 -7.39
N VAL A 84 0.07 -12.23 -7.49
CA VAL A 84 0.75 -12.58 -8.75
C VAL A 84 1.44 -13.93 -8.59
N GLN A 85 1.43 -14.76 -9.63
CA GLN A 85 2.22 -15.98 -9.60
C GLN A 85 3.71 -15.68 -9.80
N SER A 86 4.53 -16.20 -8.88
CA SER A 86 5.99 -16.24 -9.06
C SER A 86 6.37 -17.23 -10.16
N VAL A 87 7.63 -17.16 -10.62
CA VAL A 87 8.19 -18.09 -11.61
C VAL A 87 8.03 -19.57 -11.19
N GLY A 88 7.98 -19.86 -9.89
CA GLY A 88 7.73 -21.19 -9.34
C GLY A 88 6.26 -21.56 -9.16
N GLY A 89 5.30 -20.75 -9.68
CA GLY A 89 3.87 -21.01 -9.59
C GLY A 89 3.23 -20.69 -8.24
N LYS A 90 4.02 -20.18 -7.27
CA LYS A 90 3.50 -19.78 -5.96
C LYS A 90 2.84 -18.41 -6.05
N TRP A 91 1.65 -18.27 -5.45
CA TRP A 91 0.99 -16.99 -5.32
C TRP A 91 1.68 -16.09 -4.30
N VAL A 92 2.01 -14.86 -4.73
CA VAL A 92 2.61 -13.81 -3.92
C VAL A 92 1.60 -12.68 -3.76
N PRO A 93 1.14 -12.38 -2.53
CA PRO A 93 0.30 -11.23 -2.27
C PRO A 93 1.04 -9.92 -2.56
N GLY A 94 0.33 -8.96 -3.14
CA GLY A 94 0.86 -7.64 -3.48
C GLY A 94 0.09 -6.49 -2.83
N ASN A 95 0.43 -5.28 -3.27
CA ASN A 95 -0.21 -4.03 -2.91
C ASN A 95 -0.52 -3.24 -4.21
N PRO A 96 -1.39 -2.22 -4.15
CA PRO A 96 -2.20 -1.78 -3.02
C PRO A 96 -3.28 -2.80 -2.59
N VAL A 97 -3.81 -2.64 -1.37
CA VAL A 97 -4.97 -3.41 -0.91
C VAL A 97 -6.17 -2.49 -0.69
N ILE A 98 -7.39 -3.01 -0.78
CA ILE A 98 -8.60 -2.26 -0.44
C ILE A 98 -9.25 -2.87 0.80
N LEU A 99 -9.58 -2.00 1.75
CA LEU A 99 -10.28 -2.33 2.98
C LEU A 99 -11.71 -1.82 2.92
N SER A 100 -12.67 -2.61 3.44
CA SER A 100 -14.02 -2.15 3.71
C SER A 100 -14.05 -1.10 4.84
N SER A 101 -15.12 -0.32 4.93
CA SER A 101 -15.32 0.63 6.03
C SER A 101 -15.28 -0.06 7.39
N ASP A 102 -15.87 -1.24 7.51
CA ASP A 102 -15.95 -1.99 8.78
C ASP A 102 -14.56 -2.46 9.24
N LEU A 103 -13.76 -3.03 8.32
CA LEU A 103 -12.39 -3.43 8.62
C LEU A 103 -11.52 -2.24 8.98
N ARG A 104 -11.69 -1.11 8.29
CA ARG A 104 -11.02 0.13 8.62
C ARG A 104 -11.32 0.55 10.06
N GLN A 105 -12.60 0.56 10.47
CA GLN A 105 -13.00 0.93 11.83
C GLN A 105 -12.39 -0.01 12.88
N GLN A 106 -12.38 -1.32 12.60
CA GLN A 106 -11.73 -2.30 13.47
C GLN A 106 -10.24 -1.97 13.63
N TRP A 107 -9.53 -1.67 12.56
CA TRP A 107 -8.11 -1.36 12.61
C TRP A 107 -7.79 -0.01 13.26
N GLN A 108 -8.69 0.97 13.15
CA GLN A 108 -8.54 2.23 13.88
C GLN A 108 -8.67 2.04 15.40
N ALA A 109 -9.52 1.11 15.83
CA ALA A 109 -9.75 0.80 17.24
C ALA A 109 -8.74 -0.20 17.83
N ALA A 110 -8.05 -0.98 16.99
CA ALA A 110 -7.10 -2.00 17.43
C ALA A 110 -5.87 -1.37 18.11
N ALA A 111 -5.50 -1.91 19.26
CA ALA A 111 -4.31 -1.49 19.99
C ALA A 111 -3.05 -2.25 19.57
N ASP A 112 -3.20 -3.35 18.84
CA ASP A 112 -2.11 -4.25 18.45
C ASP A 112 -1.65 -4.04 17.01
N ASP A 113 -0.49 -4.64 16.68
CA ASP A 113 0.13 -4.59 15.36
C ASP A 113 -0.40 -5.67 14.39
N GLY A 114 -1.55 -6.29 14.73
CA GLY A 114 -2.18 -7.37 13.97
C GLY A 114 -2.77 -6.96 12.61
N MET A 115 -2.37 -5.80 12.05
CA MET A 115 -2.86 -5.28 10.78
C MET A 115 -2.15 -5.91 9.57
N CYS A 116 -2.74 -5.75 8.41
CA CYS A 116 -2.18 -6.16 7.11
C CYS A 116 -1.84 -7.66 7.03
N ARG A 117 -0.58 -8.02 7.14
CA ARG A 117 -0.12 -9.40 6.90
C ARG A 117 -0.66 -10.40 7.92
N SER A 118 -0.60 -10.08 9.20
CA SER A 118 -1.09 -10.96 10.27
C SER A 118 -2.60 -11.11 10.23
N TRP A 119 -3.34 -10.03 9.99
CA TRP A 119 -4.78 -10.08 9.82
C TRP A 119 -5.18 -10.99 8.66
N ARG A 120 -4.52 -10.88 7.50
CA ARG A 120 -4.77 -11.75 6.34
C ARG A 120 -4.54 -13.24 6.63
N GLN A 121 -3.56 -13.55 7.47
CA GLN A 121 -3.28 -14.94 7.86
C GLN A 121 -4.33 -15.51 8.81
N GLN A 122 -4.91 -14.65 9.65
CA GLN A 122 -5.92 -15.04 10.64
C GLN A 122 -7.33 -15.10 10.04
N HIS A 123 -7.59 -14.32 8.97
CA HIS A 123 -8.92 -14.18 8.35
C HIS A 123 -8.90 -14.45 6.84
N PRO A 124 -8.38 -15.60 6.37
CA PRO A 124 -8.30 -15.91 4.94
C PRO A 124 -9.67 -15.94 4.26
N GLU A 125 -10.73 -16.27 5.00
CA GLU A 125 -12.11 -16.28 4.54
C GLU A 125 -12.67 -14.89 4.25
N GLN A 126 -12.09 -13.83 4.81
CA GLN A 126 -12.49 -12.43 4.65
C GLN A 126 -11.78 -11.72 3.49
N ILE A 127 -11.03 -12.47 2.68
CA ILE A 127 -10.25 -11.91 1.59
C ILE A 127 -10.84 -12.31 0.24
N THR A 128 -11.01 -11.31 -0.62
CA THR A 128 -11.16 -11.52 -2.06
C THR A 128 -9.80 -11.35 -2.72
N TRP A 129 -9.33 -12.38 -3.39
CA TRP A 129 -8.08 -12.34 -4.13
C TRP A 129 -8.32 -11.83 -5.54
N LEU A 130 -7.55 -10.81 -5.94
CA LEU A 130 -7.43 -10.39 -7.33
C LEU A 130 -6.23 -11.10 -7.95
N ASP A 131 -6.49 -12.19 -8.67
CA ASP A 131 -5.47 -12.93 -9.41
C ASP A 131 -5.04 -12.12 -10.62
N SER A 132 -3.74 -11.87 -10.76
CA SER A 132 -3.20 -11.01 -11.81
C SER A 132 -1.86 -11.54 -12.33
N GLU A 133 -1.58 -11.29 -13.60
CA GLU A 133 -0.26 -11.46 -14.20
C GLU A 133 0.59 -10.18 -14.10
N ASN A 134 -0.03 -9.08 -13.69
CA ASN A 134 0.61 -7.77 -13.61
C ASN A 134 1.53 -7.69 -12.40
N ARG A 135 2.82 -7.62 -12.67
CA ARG A 135 3.88 -7.57 -11.65
C ARG A 135 3.97 -6.23 -10.91
N HIS A 136 3.29 -5.18 -11.36
CA HIS A 136 3.25 -3.89 -10.66
C HIS A 136 2.84 -4.07 -9.19
N TYR A 137 1.93 -5.00 -8.90
CA TYR A 137 1.46 -5.29 -7.54
C TYR A 137 2.51 -5.85 -6.58
N THR A 138 3.63 -6.36 -7.10
CA THR A 138 4.69 -7.00 -6.31
C THR A 138 6.08 -6.46 -6.62
N MET A 139 6.17 -5.29 -7.24
CA MET A 139 7.43 -4.66 -7.60
C MET A 139 7.73 -3.53 -6.64
N ASP A 140 8.45 -3.86 -5.56
CA ASP A 140 8.91 -2.91 -4.55
C ASP A 140 10.35 -2.47 -4.89
N LEU A 141 10.72 -1.24 -4.50
CA LEU A 141 12.08 -0.71 -4.64
C LEU A 141 12.73 -0.63 -3.26
N ASP A 142 13.17 -1.78 -2.75
CA ASP A 142 13.74 -1.90 -1.40
C ASP A 142 15.27 -1.77 -1.38
N THR A 143 15.94 -2.07 -2.50
CA THR A 143 17.39 -2.14 -2.61
C THR A 143 17.93 -1.32 -3.79
N PRO A 144 19.23 -0.92 -3.78
CA PRO A 144 19.86 -0.29 -4.94
C PRO A 144 19.78 -1.15 -6.22
N GLU A 145 19.80 -2.47 -6.07
CA GLU A 145 19.63 -3.42 -7.16
C GLU A 145 18.23 -3.37 -7.78
N ASP A 146 17.20 -3.17 -6.96
CA ASP A 146 15.82 -2.98 -7.44
C ASP A 146 15.70 -1.68 -8.24
N VAL A 147 16.35 -0.61 -7.78
CA VAL A 147 16.41 0.67 -8.50
C VAL A 147 17.10 0.51 -9.86
N GLN A 148 18.22 -0.20 -9.92
CA GLN A 148 18.91 -0.47 -11.18
C GLN A 148 18.07 -1.29 -12.14
N ARG A 149 17.41 -2.34 -11.62
CA ARG A 149 16.49 -3.17 -12.42
C ARG A 149 15.34 -2.35 -12.95
N PHE A 150 14.71 -1.53 -12.10
CA PHE A 150 13.65 -0.62 -12.50
C PHE A 150 14.08 0.29 -13.66
N GLN A 151 15.26 0.89 -13.59
CA GLN A 151 15.80 1.74 -14.65
C GLN A 151 16.01 0.97 -15.97
N ILE A 152 16.51 -0.27 -15.87
CA ILE A 152 16.71 -1.14 -17.04
C ILE A 152 15.39 -1.53 -17.68
N ASP A 153 14.41 -1.94 -16.86
CA ASP A 153 13.15 -2.50 -17.34
C ASP A 153 12.20 -1.41 -17.88
N THR A 154 12.26 -0.20 -17.33
CA THR A 154 11.34 0.90 -17.69
C THR A 154 11.97 2.01 -18.52
N GLY A 155 13.29 2.10 -18.54
CA GLY A 155 14.01 3.24 -19.13
C GLY A 155 13.91 4.54 -18.31
N HIS A 156 13.26 4.52 -17.14
CA HIS A 156 13.11 5.69 -16.27
C HIS A 156 14.24 5.75 -15.24
N ALA A 157 14.99 6.86 -15.25
CA ALA A 157 15.97 7.12 -14.21
C ALA A 157 15.28 7.71 -12.97
N LEU A 158 15.52 7.12 -11.80
CA LEU A 158 15.16 7.74 -10.54
C LEU A 158 16.20 8.82 -10.21
N VAL A 159 15.74 10.05 -10.07
CA VAL A 159 16.60 11.18 -9.69
C VAL A 159 16.40 11.44 -8.20
N TRP A 160 17.48 11.31 -7.44
CA TRP A 160 17.46 11.70 -6.04
C TRP A 160 17.44 13.23 -5.95
N PRO A 161 16.68 13.83 -5.01
CA PRO A 161 16.77 15.24 -4.75
C PRO A 161 18.23 15.57 -4.41
N SER A 162 18.82 16.49 -5.17
CA SER A 162 20.15 17.03 -4.81
C SER A 162 20.04 17.71 -3.46
N ASP A 163 20.96 17.41 -2.56
CA ASP A 163 21.11 18.13 -1.31
C ASP A 163 21.34 19.62 -1.63
N SER A 164 20.32 20.43 -1.32
CA SER A 164 20.33 21.89 -1.52
C SER A 164 20.72 22.56 -0.22
#